data_439064325f7bc5def22896fc1c32479a
#
_entry.id   439064325f7bc5def22896fc1c32479a
#
_cell.length_a   1.000
_cell.length_b   1.000
_cell.length_c   1.000
_cell.angle_alpha   90.00
_cell.angle_beta   90.00
_cell.angle_gamma   90.00
#
_symmetry.space_group_name_H-M   'P 1'
#
loop_
_entity.id
_entity.type
_entity.pdbx_description
1 polymer ?
#
loop_
_entity_poly.entity_id
_entity_poly.type
_entity_poly.pdbx_seq_one_letter_code
_entity_poly.pdbx_strand_id
1 'polypeptide(L)'
;MSPTPMSGQAPSCQCAPQETPMRRSTAPVLGTPWTSSATKVALLGAGEIGKEVAIALTRLGVEVTAIDRYEGAPAQQVAHNAMTVDMSDPEALTAAIRASGAAVVIPEIEALATDALAALEEAGEVRVVPTARAVQLTMNREGIRRLAAEELGLATSPYAFASSLDELRAGAQQVGFPCVVKPVMSSSGHGQSVVRGPQDLEAAWRYAAADGRVDRGRVIVEGFVRFDTEITLLTVRWRHPGTGETVTSFCEPIGHRQVDGDYVESWQPQPLSPVALERAQQVAERVTAALGGWGLFGVELFICGEEVLFSEVSPRPHDTGLVTLASQRLSEFELHARALLGLPVDTTLRSPGASVTIKAPGESAPGEGVRFAGLDEALAQEGVDLRLFGKPEAHPGRRLGVVVAYADDVQVARDRARSAAQAIRPSV
;
A
#
# COMPACT_ATOMS: atom_id res chain seq x y z
N MET A 1 -4.26 34.61 -92.26
CA MET A 1 -4.23 35.41 -91.05
C MET A 1 -4.74 34.51 -89.97
N SER A 2 -3.84 33.89 -89.21
CA SER A 2 -4.16 33.00 -88.11
C SER A 2 -3.86 33.73 -86.80
N PRO A 3 -4.69 33.64 -85.73
CA PRO A 3 -4.31 34.13 -84.45
C PRO A 3 -3.73 32.99 -83.57
N THR A 4 -2.66 33.29 -82.91
CA THR A 4 -1.91 32.51 -81.92
C THR A 4 -2.72 32.32 -80.66
N PRO A 5 -2.66 31.11 -79.96
CA PRO A 5 -3.25 30.97 -78.66
C PRO A 5 -2.25 31.33 -77.56
N MET A 6 -2.71 32.11 -76.57
CA MET A 6 -2.01 32.45 -75.34
C MET A 6 -2.04 31.25 -74.37
N SER A 7 -0.89 30.81 -73.92
CA SER A 7 -0.71 29.83 -72.83
C SER A 7 -0.86 30.48 -71.47
N GLY A 8 -1.95 30.15 -70.75
CA GLY A 8 -2.11 30.48 -69.32
C GLY A 8 -1.50 29.35 -68.47
N GLN A 9 -0.39 29.61 -67.77
CA GLN A 9 0.11 28.77 -66.70
C GLN A 9 -0.67 29.03 -65.41
N ALA A 10 -1.29 27.97 -64.86
CA ALA A 10 -1.88 28.01 -63.53
C ALA A 10 -0.77 27.81 -62.46
N PRO A 11 -0.81 28.51 -61.30
CA PRO A 11 0.15 28.31 -60.25
C PRO A 11 -0.14 27.00 -59.48
N SER A 12 0.85 26.10 -59.48
CA SER A 12 0.83 24.89 -58.64
C SER A 12 1.04 25.25 -57.19
N CYS A 13 -0.02 25.17 -56.38
CA CYS A 13 0.10 25.15 -54.91
C CYS A 13 0.71 23.80 -54.48
N GLN A 14 2.03 23.78 -54.21
CA GLN A 14 2.65 22.71 -53.48
C GLN A 14 2.37 22.89 -51.97
N CYS A 15 1.36 22.20 -51.44
CA CYS A 15 1.24 21.96 -50.00
C CYS A 15 2.35 20.99 -49.58
N ALA A 16 3.39 21.48 -48.96
CA ALA A 16 4.33 20.64 -48.21
C ALA A 16 3.55 19.93 -47.08
N PRO A 17 3.78 18.64 -46.86
CA PRO A 17 3.21 17.94 -45.71
C PRO A 17 3.79 18.55 -44.45
N GLN A 18 2.94 19.11 -43.59
CA GLN A 18 3.31 19.48 -42.23
C GLN A 18 3.65 18.19 -41.49
N GLU A 19 4.92 17.95 -41.26
CA GLU A 19 5.38 16.92 -40.33
C GLU A 19 4.81 17.26 -38.95
N THR A 20 3.81 16.51 -38.52
CA THR A 20 3.35 16.50 -37.14
C THR A 20 4.53 16.12 -36.27
N PRO A 21 4.95 16.92 -35.28
CA PRO A 21 6.08 16.57 -34.45
C PRO A 21 5.77 15.24 -33.76
N MET A 22 6.54 14.21 -34.12
CA MET A 22 6.50 12.92 -33.43
C MET A 22 6.68 13.20 -31.93
N ARG A 23 5.62 13.01 -31.15
CA ARG A 23 5.72 12.99 -29.68
C ARG A 23 6.79 11.93 -29.37
N ARG A 24 7.93 12.38 -28.84
CA ARG A 24 8.95 11.47 -28.35
C ARG A 24 8.26 10.51 -27.41
N SER A 25 8.25 9.24 -27.73
CA SER A 25 7.82 8.17 -26.85
C SER A 25 8.62 8.33 -25.55
N THR A 26 7.93 8.63 -24.45
CA THR A 26 8.52 8.65 -23.13
C THR A 26 8.58 7.21 -22.57
N ALA A 27 8.97 6.26 -23.41
CA ALA A 27 9.17 4.87 -22.98
C ALA A 27 10.16 4.88 -21.79
N PRO A 28 9.88 4.14 -20.73
CA PRO A 28 10.77 4.07 -19.59
C PRO A 28 12.11 3.45 -20.01
N VAL A 29 13.20 4.08 -19.59
CA VAL A 29 14.55 3.58 -19.78
C VAL A 29 15.13 3.27 -18.41
N LEU A 30 15.57 2.03 -18.19
CA LEU A 30 16.20 1.59 -16.96
C LEU A 30 17.70 1.40 -17.21
N GLY A 31 18.50 1.88 -16.27
CA GLY A 31 19.95 1.71 -16.30
C GLY A 31 20.41 0.51 -15.47
N THR A 32 21.72 0.29 -15.42
CA THR A 32 22.34 -0.83 -14.69
C THR A 32 22.82 -0.36 -13.30
N PRO A 33 22.51 -1.10 -12.21
CA PRO A 33 23.01 -0.78 -10.89
C PRO A 33 24.52 -0.57 -10.82
N TRP A 34 24.97 0.30 -9.93
CA TRP A 34 26.38 0.69 -9.71
C TRP A 34 27.08 1.31 -10.91
N THR A 35 26.32 1.81 -11.88
CA THR A 35 26.85 2.58 -13.01
C THR A 35 26.28 4.00 -13.00
N SER A 36 26.85 4.88 -13.82
CA SER A 36 26.32 6.24 -14.00
C SER A 36 24.93 6.28 -14.64
N SER A 37 24.48 5.20 -15.25
CA SER A 37 23.14 5.07 -15.85
C SER A 37 22.10 4.50 -14.87
N ALA A 38 22.48 4.13 -13.64
CA ALA A 38 21.59 3.44 -12.70
C ALA A 38 20.27 4.18 -12.45
N THR A 39 19.17 3.44 -12.51
CA THR A 39 17.88 3.90 -12.02
C THR A 39 17.86 3.66 -10.52
N LYS A 40 17.87 4.74 -9.72
CA LYS A 40 18.02 4.67 -8.26
C LYS A 40 16.71 4.97 -7.55
N VAL A 41 16.39 4.15 -6.55
CA VAL A 41 15.20 4.27 -5.71
C VAL A 41 15.61 4.24 -4.23
N ALA A 42 15.08 5.15 -3.43
CA ALA A 42 15.15 5.09 -1.96
C ALA A 42 13.83 4.53 -1.42
N LEU A 43 13.92 3.45 -0.65
CA LEU A 43 12.79 2.80 0.02
C LEU A 43 12.82 3.22 1.49
N LEU A 44 11.79 3.92 1.95
CA LEU A 44 11.64 4.40 3.33
C LEU A 44 10.73 3.47 4.11
N GLY A 45 11.32 2.60 4.90
CA GLY A 45 10.70 1.45 5.54
C GLY A 45 11.19 0.16 4.91
N ALA A 46 12.00 -0.58 5.67
CA ALA A 46 12.65 -1.79 5.20
C ALA A 46 12.07 -3.07 5.86
N GLY A 47 10.78 -3.03 6.22
CA GLY A 47 10.05 -4.16 6.78
C GLY A 47 9.80 -5.28 5.77
N GLU A 48 8.84 -6.16 6.08
CA GLU A 48 8.46 -7.29 5.24
C GLU A 48 7.90 -6.88 3.88
N ILE A 49 7.06 -5.86 3.85
CA ILE A 49 6.47 -5.31 2.63
C ILE A 49 7.58 -4.63 1.81
N GLY A 50 8.40 -3.81 2.46
CA GLY A 50 9.56 -3.19 1.83
C GLY A 50 10.55 -4.19 1.24
N LYS A 51 10.73 -5.37 1.86
CA LYS A 51 11.58 -6.45 1.32
C LYS A 51 11.05 -6.95 -0.03
N GLU A 52 9.77 -7.23 -0.13
CA GLU A 52 9.18 -7.71 -1.39
C GLU A 52 9.18 -6.61 -2.48
N VAL A 53 8.99 -5.33 -2.10
CA VAL A 53 9.16 -4.18 -3.03
C VAL A 53 10.61 -4.10 -3.53
N ALA A 54 11.60 -4.23 -2.63
CA ALA A 54 13.01 -4.22 -3.01
C ALA A 54 13.35 -5.39 -3.97
N ILE A 55 12.84 -6.59 -3.70
CA ILE A 55 13.00 -7.76 -4.58
C ILE A 55 12.38 -7.51 -5.96
N ALA A 56 11.17 -6.96 -6.01
CA ALA A 56 10.49 -6.65 -7.27
C ALA A 56 11.27 -5.62 -8.11
N LEU A 57 11.83 -4.59 -7.48
CA LEU A 57 12.64 -3.56 -8.11
C LEU A 57 13.99 -4.11 -8.60
N THR A 58 14.67 -4.89 -7.76
CA THR A 58 15.99 -5.47 -8.12
C THR A 58 15.90 -6.46 -9.27
N ARG A 59 14.78 -7.20 -9.41
CA ARG A 59 14.51 -8.06 -10.59
C ARG A 59 14.43 -7.25 -11.89
N LEU A 60 14.06 -5.97 -11.82
CA LEU A 60 14.01 -5.06 -12.96
C LEU A 60 15.32 -4.28 -13.17
N GLY A 61 16.37 -4.59 -12.42
CA GLY A 61 17.67 -3.92 -12.51
C GLY A 61 17.68 -2.51 -11.89
N VAL A 62 16.78 -2.22 -10.98
CA VAL A 62 16.75 -0.94 -10.25
C VAL A 62 17.70 -1.01 -9.06
N GLU A 63 18.53 0.02 -8.88
CA GLU A 63 19.39 0.16 -7.70
C GLU A 63 18.58 0.67 -6.53
N VAL A 64 18.45 -0.15 -5.48
CA VAL A 64 17.63 0.13 -4.30
C VAL A 64 18.52 0.47 -3.12
N THR A 65 18.23 1.59 -2.46
CA THR A 65 18.73 1.93 -1.12
C THR A 65 17.60 1.77 -0.12
N ALA A 66 17.71 0.80 0.79
CA ALA A 66 16.72 0.54 1.84
C ALA A 66 17.09 1.29 3.12
N ILE A 67 16.17 2.13 3.60
CA ILE A 67 16.36 3.00 4.76
C ILE A 67 15.38 2.58 5.85
N ASP A 68 15.87 2.32 7.06
CA ASP A 68 15.05 2.01 8.24
C ASP A 68 15.71 2.57 9.52
N ARG A 69 14.99 2.55 10.63
CA ARG A 69 15.47 3.02 11.94
C ARG A 69 16.42 2.05 12.64
N TYR A 70 16.52 0.80 12.18
CA TYR A 70 17.38 -0.24 12.77
C TYR A 70 18.15 -1.00 11.69
N GLU A 71 19.31 -1.52 12.07
CA GLU A 71 20.20 -2.27 11.19
C GLU A 71 19.67 -3.69 10.95
N GLY A 72 19.95 -4.25 9.76
CA GLY A 72 19.54 -5.59 9.40
C GLY A 72 18.05 -5.77 9.14
N ALA A 73 17.33 -4.68 8.89
CA ALA A 73 15.93 -4.72 8.50
C ALA A 73 15.71 -5.59 7.25
N PRO A 74 14.55 -6.26 7.11
CA PRO A 74 14.29 -7.23 6.04
C PRO A 74 14.67 -6.78 4.62
N ALA A 75 14.32 -5.57 4.20
CA ALA A 75 14.67 -5.06 2.87
C ALA A 75 16.16 -4.71 2.74
N GLN A 76 16.84 -4.32 3.83
CA GLN A 76 18.29 -4.06 3.82
C GLN A 76 19.10 -5.32 3.47
N GLN A 77 18.55 -6.50 3.74
CA GLN A 77 19.20 -7.79 3.45
C GLN A 77 19.22 -8.12 1.95
N VAL A 78 18.40 -7.46 1.13
CA VAL A 78 18.22 -7.75 -0.30
C VAL A 78 18.42 -6.52 -1.20
N ALA A 79 18.56 -5.35 -0.63
CA ALA A 79 18.81 -4.10 -1.35
C ALA A 79 20.29 -3.96 -1.74
N HIS A 80 20.60 -3.08 -2.68
CA HIS A 80 21.97 -2.77 -3.09
C HIS A 80 22.72 -1.98 -2.01
N ASN A 81 22.00 -1.07 -1.33
CA ASN A 81 22.54 -0.23 -0.27
C ASN A 81 21.58 -0.21 0.92
N ALA A 82 22.12 -0.03 2.11
CA ALA A 82 21.37 0.06 3.36
C ALA A 82 21.78 1.29 4.16
N MET A 83 20.81 1.96 4.77
CA MET A 83 21.04 3.09 5.68
C MET A 83 20.16 2.92 6.92
N THR A 84 20.74 3.24 8.09
CA THR A 84 20.01 3.27 9.37
C THR A 84 19.85 4.70 9.82
N VAL A 85 18.62 5.20 9.86
CA VAL A 85 18.28 6.61 10.06
C VAL A 85 16.95 6.73 10.81
N ASP A 86 16.87 7.66 11.74
CA ASP A 86 15.57 8.09 12.27
C ASP A 86 14.83 8.92 11.21
N MET A 87 13.90 8.27 10.54
CA MET A 87 13.12 8.88 9.45
C MET A 87 12.03 9.85 9.94
N SER A 88 11.81 9.95 11.26
CA SER A 88 10.94 10.97 11.86
C SER A 88 11.65 12.31 12.05
N ASP A 89 12.99 12.32 11.98
CA ASP A 89 13.81 13.54 11.97
C ASP A 89 13.89 14.10 10.53
N PRO A 90 13.39 15.33 10.28
CA PRO A 90 13.38 15.93 8.95
C PRO A 90 14.76 16.12 8.32
N GLU A 91 15.77 16.48 9.14
CA GLU A 91 17.13 16.72 8.66
C GLU A 91 17.83 15.41 8.31
N ALA A 92 17.71 14.41 9.18
CA ALA A 92 18.29 13.10 8.97
C ALA A 92 17.66 12.40 7.75
N LEU A 93 16.33 12.45 7.60
CA LEU A 93 15.63 11.91 6.43
C LEU A 93 16.07 12.58 5.13
N THR A 94 16.11 13.93 5.11
CA THR A 94 16.53 14.70 3.94
C THR A 94 17.96 14.36 3.53
N ALA A 95 18.87 14.29 4.50
CA ALA A 95 20.27 13.94 4.27
C ALA A 95 20.42 12.51 3.69
N ALA A 96 19.68 11.54 4.24
CA ALA A 96 19.70 10.16 3.77
C ALA A 96 19.17 10.02 2.34
N ILE A 97 18.06 10.68 2.00
CA ILE A 97 17.49 10.70 0.65
C ILE A 97 18.51 11.28 -0.34
N ARG A 98 19.11 12.41 -0.05
CA ARG A 98 20.14 13.04 -0.91
C ARG A 98 21.38 12.15 -1.05
N ALA A 99 21.85 11.55 0.05
CA ALA A 99 22.99 10.64 0.04
C ALA A 99 22.75 9.37 -0.81
N SER A 100 21.51 8.87 -0.88
CA SER A 100 21.15 7.74 -1.73
C SER A 100 21.30 8.05 -3.23
N GLY A 101 21.24 9.31 -3.61
CA GLY A 101 21.21 9.77 -5.01
C GLY A 101 19.98 9.26 -5.78
N ALA A 102 18.92 8.89 -5.08
CA ALA A 102 17.70 8.38 -5.67
C ALA A 102 16.86 9.50 -6.30
N ALA A 103 16.35 9.26 -7.50
CA ALA A 103 15.38 10.14 -8.15
C ALA A 103 13.92 9.82 -7.75
N VAL A 104 13.69 8.64 -7.17
CA VAL A 104 12.37 8.17 -6.73
C VAL A 104 12.46 7.71 -5.28
N VAL A 105 11.48 8.13 -4.48
CA VAL A 105 11.36 7.78 -3.07
C VAL A 105 10.04 7.04 -2.87
N ILE A 106 10.10 5.91 -2.20
CA ILE A 106 8.94 5.05 -1.89
C ILE A 106 8.74 5.01 -0.37
N PRO A 107 7.79 5.73 0.19
CA PRO A 107 7.37 5.61 1.58
C PRO A 107 6.61 4.28 1.77
N GLU A 108 7.07 3.45 2.71
CA GLU A 108 6.45 2.15 3.01
C GLU A 108 5.94 2.09 4.45
N ILE A 109 6.36 3.04 5.30
CA ILE A 109 5.90 3.14 6.70
C ILE A 109 5.26 4.51 6.96
N GLU A 110 4.54 4.62 8.10
CA GLU A 110 3.85 5.85 8.51
C GLU A 110 4.73 6.80 9.36
N ALA A 111 5.78 6.29 10.02
CA ALA A 111 6.62 7.09 10.92
C ALA A 111 7.70 7.85 10.12
N LEU A 112 7.29 8.88 9.38
CA LEU A 112 8.13 9.68 8.49
C LEU A 112 7.94 11.17 8.73
N ALA A 113 9.01 11.96 8.52
CA ALA A 113 8.93 13.41 8.43
C ALA A 113 8.33 13.84 7.08
N THR A 114 7.01 13.73 6.94
CA THR A 114 6.28 13.91 5.67
C THR A 114 6.39 15.30 5.09
N ASP A 115 6.56 16.34 5.93
CA ASP A 115 6.77 17.71 5.46
C ASP A 115 8.12 17.87 4.76
N ALA A 116 9.15 17.15 5.21
CA ALA A 116 10.43 17.10 4.52
C ALA A 116 10.33 16.40 3.16
N LEU A 117 9.54 15.32 3.08
CA LEU A 117 9.24 14.65 1.79
C LEU A 117 8.52 15.59 0.82
N ALA A 118 7.52 16.32 1.31
CA ALA A 118 6.78 17.28 0.49
C ALA A 118 7.71 18.40 -0.03
N ALA A 119 8.58 18.93 0.82
CA ALA A 119 9.53 19.96 0.42
C ALA A 119 10.51 19.47 -0.66
N LEU A 120 11.01 18.22 -0.56
CA LEU A 120 11.89 17.63 -1.56
C LEU A 120 11.16 17.39 -2.90
N GLU A 121 9.89 16.98 -2.86
CA GLU A 121 9.06 16.78 -4.06
C GLU A 121 8.73 18.13 -4.72
N GLU A 122 8.34 19.14 -3.96
CA GLU A 122 8.06 20.50 -4.46
C GLU A 122 9.31 21.16 -5.06
N ALA A 123 10.49 20.94 -4.48
CA ALA A 123 11.75 21.39 -5.02
C ALA A 123 12.17 20.65 -6.31
N GLY A 124 11.46 19.56 -6.68
CA GLY A 124 11.80 18.73 -7.83
C GLY A 124 13.09 17.92 -7.65
N GLU A 125 13.58 17.78 -6.41
CA GLU A 125 14.77 16.98 -6.12
C GLU A 125 14.49 15.47 -6.27
N VAL A 126 13.31 15.04 -5.86
CA VAL A 126 12.84 13.66 -5.96
C VAL A 126 11.39 13.58 -6.40
N ARG A 127 10.98 12.41 -6.88
CA ARG A 127 9.57 12.05 -7.04
C ARG A 127 9.18 11.08 -5.93
N VAL A 128 8.18 11.44 -5.13
CA VAL A 128 7.59 10.55 -4.11
C VAL A 128 6.48 9.70 -4.77
N VAL A 129 6.40 8.42 -4.43
CA VAL A 129 5.43 7.49 -5.02
C VAL A 129 4.49 6.95 -3.93
N PRO A 130 3.17 7.18 -4.07
CA PRO A 130 2.50 7.86 -5.20
C PRO A 130 2.72 9.38 -5.22
N THR A 131 2.61 10.08 -4.09
CA THR A 131 2.95 11.50 -3.86
C THR A 131 3.19 11.75 -2.37
N ALA A 132 3.96 12.77 -2.02
CA ALA A 132 4.13 13.20 -0.62
C ALA A 132 2.77 13.57 0.02
N ARG A 133 1.90 14.24 -0.74
CA ARG A 133 0.54 14.58 -0.30
C ARG A 133 -0.30 13.34 0.03
N ALA A 134 -0.22 12.28 -0.77
CA ALA A 134 -0.92 11.03 -0.48
C ALA A 134 -0.45 10.44 0.85
N VAL A 135 0.86 10.41 1.09
CA VAL A 135 1.44 9.94 2.35
C VAL A 135 0.98 10.78 3.53
N GLN A 136 1.02 12.11 3.44
CA GLN A 136 0.56 13.01 4.51
C GLN A 136 -0.91 12.79 4.86
N LEU A 137 -1.79 12.69 3.84
CA LEU A 137 -3.22 12.52 4.07
C LEU A 137 -3.56 11.16 4.68
N THR A 138 -2.91 10.09 4.23
CA THR A 138 -3.22 8.74 4.69
C THR A 138 -2.61 8.39 6.05
N MET A 139 -1.52 9.05 6.43
CA MET A 139 -0.98 8.97 7.79
C MET A 139 -1.88 9.62 8.83
N ASN A 140 -2.70 10.56 8.43
CA ASN A 140 -3.62 11.31 9.27
C ASN A 140 -5.06 10.88 9.00
N ARG A 141 -5.65 10.08 9.92
CA ARG A 141 -7.04 9.61 9.79
C ARG A 141 -8.05 10.74 9.63
N GLU A 142 -7.79 11.93 10.20
CA GLU A 142 -8.65 13.10 9.98
C GLU A 142 -8.54 13.59 8.54
N GLY A 143 -7.34 13.70 8.00
CA GLY A 143 -7.11 14.15 6.62
C GLY A 143 -7.79 13.24 5.60
N ILE A 144 -7.56 11.94 5.67
CA ILE A 144 -8.17 11.01 4.71
C ILE A 144 -9.67 10.86 4.91
N ARG A 145 -10.18 10.91 6.15
CA ARG A 145 -11.62 10.83 6.43
C ARG A 145 -12.36 12.04 5.88
N ARG A 146 -11.83 13.26 6.07
CA ARG A 146 -12.42 14.49 5.51
C ARG A 146 -12.37 14.48 3.99
N LEU A 147 -11.24 14.10 3.40
CA LEU A 147 -11.14 13.94 1.94
C LEU A 147 -12.25 13.01 1.43
N ALA A 148 -12.39 11.83 2.02
CA ALA A 148 -13.37 10.84 1.54
C ALA A 148 -14.81 11.28 1.76
N ALA A 149 -15.16 11.71 2.98
CA ALA A 149 -16.56 12.01 3.34
C ALA A 149 -17.00 13.41 2.92
N GLU A 150 -16.17 14.45 3.15
CA GLU A 150 -16.59 15.85 3.00
C GLU A 150 -16.26 16.40 1.59
N GLU A 151 -15.08 16.07 1.03
CA GLU A 151 -14.70 16.57 -0.29
C GLU A 151 -15.22 15.67 -1.42
N LEU A 152 -15.09 14.35 -1.28
CA LEU A 152 -15.52 13.40 -2.28
C LEU A 152 -16.95 12.90 -2.09
N GLY A 153 -17.61 13.16 -0.95
CA GLY A 153 -18.96 12.69 -0.67
C GLY A 153 -19.11 11.17 -0.75
N LEU A 154 -18.08 10.41 -0.35
CA LEU A 154 -18.13 8.96 -0.28
C LEU A 154 -18.85 8.53 1.00
N ALA A 155 -19.60 7.43 0.91
CA ALA A 155 -20.19 6.81 2.10
C ALA A 155 -19.08 6.27 3.02
N THR A 156 -19.15 6.61 4.30
CA THR A 156 -18.22 6.16 5.36
C THR A 156 -19.00 5.78 6.60
N SER A 157 -18.36 5.16 7.61
CA SER A 157 -18.95 5.11 8.94
C SER A 157 -19.26 6.52 9.46
N PRO A 158 -20.35 6.76 10.24
CA PRO A 158 -20.53 8.02 10.96
C PRO A 158 -19.31 8.27 11.87
N TYR A 159 -18.84 9.51 11.94
CA TYR A 159 -17.64 9.82 12.72
C TYR A 159 -17.70 11.20 13.39
N ALA A 160 -16.86 11.37 14.42
CA ALA A 160 -16.52 12.67 15.00
C ALA A 160 -15.05 12.67 15.44
N PHE A 161 -14.44 13.85 15.47
CA PHE A 161 -13.09 14.03 16.02
C PHE A 161 -13.18 14.65 17.41
N ALA A 162 -12.24 14.28 18.29
CA ALA A 162 -12.20 14.77 19.65
C ALA A 162 -10.76 15.03 20.10
N SER A 163 -10.54 16.18 20.77
CA SER A 163 -9.27 16.59 21.40
C SER A 163 -9.38 16.61 22.93
N SER A 164 -10.52 16.21 23.47
CA SER A 164 -10.76 16.07 24.91
C SER A 164 -11.73 14.91 25.18
N LEU A 165 -11.74 14.43 26.42
CA LEU A 165 -12.68 13.40 26.84
C LEU A 165 -14.15 13.86 26.73
N ASP A 166 -14.43 15.15 26.96
CA ASP A 166 -15.79 15.68 26.85
C ASP A 166 -16.24 15.77 25.39
N GLU A 167 -15.35 16.16 24.46
CA GLU A 167 -15.60 16.07 23.01
C GLU A 167 -15.79 14.63 22.55
N LEU A 168 -15.00 13.68 23.09
CA LEU A 168 -15.18 12.26 22.79
C LEU A 168 -16.55 11.75 23.28
N ARG A 169 -17.00 12.15 24.47
CA ARG A 169 -18.34 11.81 24.97
C ARG A 169 -19.46 12.34 24.07
N ALA A 170 -19.32 13.59 23.62
CA ALA A 170 -20.29 14.21 22.71
C ALA A 170 -20.28 13.50 21.33
N GLY A 171 -19.10 13.24 20.78
CA GLY A 171 -18.94 12.52 19.51
C GLY A 171 -19.49 11.09 19.58
N ALA A 172 -19.24 10.36 20.67
CA ALA A 172 -19.77 9.01 20.86
C ALA A 172 -21.31 8.99 20.97
N GLN A 173 -21.92 10.01 21.58
CA GLN A 173 -23.37 10.16 21.57
C GLN A 173 -23.92 10.43 20.16
N GLN A 174 -23.20 11.20 19.35
CA GLN A 174 -23.58 11.51 17.97
C GLN A 174 -23.52 10.28 17.06
N VAL A 175 -22.45 9.48 17.13
CA VAL A 175 -22.28 8.30 16.28
C VAL A 175 -23.02 7.07 16.80
N GLY A 176 -23.39 7.05 18.07
CA GLY A 176 -24.09 5.95 18.76
C GLY A 176 -23.15 4.85 19.26
N PHE A 177 -23.74 3.88 19.99
CA PHE A 177 -23.03 2.73 20.52
C PHE A 177 -23.54 1.41 19.89
N PRO A 178 -22.66 0.41 19.68
CA PRO A 178 -21.21 0.48 19.91
C PRO A 178 -20.52 1.42 18.94
N CYS A 179 -19.34 1.96 19.33
CA CYS A 179 -18.49 2.76 18.47
C CYS A 179 -17.01 2.33 18.62
N VAL A 180 -16.15 2.82 17.74
CA VAL A 180 -14.72 2.54 17.76
C VAL A 180 -13.97 3.84 17.98
N VAL A 181 -13.07 3.87 18.95
CA VAL A 181 -12.18 5.01 19.21
C VAL A 181 -10.78 4.65 18.73
N LYS A 182 -10.17 5.53 17.93
CA LYS A 182 -8.82 5.33 17.37
C LYS A 182 -8.01 6.62 17.52
N PRO A 183 -6.69 6.55 17.78
CA PRO A 183 -5.82 7.72 17.59
C PRO A 183 -5.86 8.19 16.14
N VAL A 184 -5.76 9.50 15.90
CA VAL A 184 -5.72 10.05 14.54
C VAL A 184 -4.47 9.57 13.80
N MET A 185 -3.35 9.41 14.50
CA MET A 185 -2.09 8.93 13.94
C MET A 185 -1.63 7.62 14.60
N SER A 186 -2.09 6.51 14.09
CA SER A 186 -1.67 5.16 14.48
C SER A 186 -1.90 4.17 13.33
N SER A 187 -1.22 3.01 13.37
CA SER A 187 -1.39 1.93 12.42
C SER A 187 -1.56 0.59 13.12
N SER A 188 -1.97 -0.45 12.40
CA SER A 188 -2.07 -1.83 12.88
C SER A 188 -2.93 -1.99 14.15
N GLY A 189 -4.00 -1.21 14.29
CA GLY A 189 -4.92 -1.29 15.41
C GLY A 189 -4.40 -0.76 16.75
N HIS A 190 -3.18 -0.20 16.81
CA HIS A 190 -2.63 0.37 18.07
C HIS A 190 -3.47 1.52 18.57
N GLY A 191 -3.78 1.49 19.88
CA GLY A 191 -4.63 2.51 20.54
C GLY A 191 -6.11 2.43 20.19
N GLN A 192 -6.56 1.43 19.40
CA GLN A 192 -7.95 1.25 19.01
C GLN A 192 -8.75 0.53 20.10
N SER A 193 -9.96 1.00 20.37
CA SER A 193 -10.89 0.38 21.32
C SER A 193 -12.30 0.31 20.77
N VAL A 194 -12.98 -0.82 20.97
CA VAL A 194 -14.43 -0.95 20.77
C VAL A 194 -15.12 -0.52 22.07
N VAL A 195 -15.90 0.54 21.99
CA VAL A 195 -16.65 1.14 23.10
C VAL A 195 -18.10 0.69 23.01
N ARG A 196 -18.56 -0.08 24.00
CA ARG A 196 -19.93 -0.62 24.01
C ARG A 196 -20.94 0.28 24.70
N GLY A 197 -20.45 1.19 25.57
CA GLY A 197 -21.30 2.14 26.29
C GLY A 197 -20.47 3.28 26.89
N PRO A 198 -21.14 4.30 27.43
CA PRO A 198 -20.49 5.50 27.99
C PRO A 198 -19.43 5.22 29.05
N GLN A 199 -19.56 4.13 29.78
CA GLN A 199 -18.64 3.73 30.87
C GLN A 199 -17.25 3.36 30.34
N ASP A 200 -17.14 2.97 29.06
CA ASP A 200 -15.88 2.51 28.45
C ASP A 200 -15.05 3.67 27.88
N LEU A 201 -15.64 4.87 27.71
CA LEU A 201 -15.03 6.00 26.98
C LEU A 201 -13.75 6.52 27.63
N GLU A 202 -13.70 6.57 28.97
CA GLU A 202 -12.50 7.07 29.65
C GLU A 202 -11.31 6.12 29.53
N ALA A 203 -11.56 4.81 29.54
CA ALA A 203 -10.53 3.81 29.30
C ALA A 203 -10.03 3.85 27.84
N ALA A 204 -10.95 3.99 26.87
CA ALA A 204 -10.62 4.12 25.45
C ALA A 204 -9.81 5.38 25.17
N TRP A 205 -10.18 6.53 25.78
CA TRP A 205 -9.42 7.77 25.67
C TRP A 205 -7.99 7.63 26.18
N ARG A 206 -7.82 7.06 27.39
CA ARG A 206 -6.50 6.85 27.99
C ARG A 206 -5.63 5.93 27.14
N TYR A 207 -6.20 4.86 26.60
CA TYR A 207 -5.49 3.91 25.76
C TYR A 207 -5.07 4.56 24.42
N ALA A 208 -5.98 5.29 23.77
CA ALA A 208 -5.66 6.00 22.53
C ALA A 208 -4.58 7.09 22.74
N ALA A 209 -4.62 7.81 23.88
CA ALA A 209 -3.64 8.83 24.21
C ALA A 209 -2.24 8.26 24.53
N ALA A 210 -2.15 7.03 25.08
CA ALA A 210 -0.90 6.38 25.41
C ALA A 210 -0.17 5.84 24.17
N ASP A 211 -0.93 5.35 23.17
CA ASP A 211 -0.40 4.63 21.99
C ASP A 211 -0.29 5.51 20.73
N GLY A 212 -0.74 6.76 20.76
CA GLY A 212 -0.59 7.71 19.65
C GLY A 212 0.89 7.99 19.36
N ARG A 213 1.33 7.77 18.14
CA ARG A 213 2.74 7.98 17.72
C ARG A 213 3.13 9.44 17.61
N VAL A 214 2.22 10.27 17.16
CA VAL A 214 2.33 11.73 16.98
C VAL A 214 0.96 12.32 17.32
N ASP A 215 0.91 13.55 17.82
CA ASP A 215 -0.35 14.23 18.20
C ASP A 215 -1.19 13.45 19.23
N ARG A 216 -0.61 13.27 20.44
CA ARG A 216 -1.14 12.44 21.53
C ARG A 216 -2.49 12.91 22.13
N GLY A 217 -3.10 13.92 21.56
CA GLY A 217 -4.31 14.54 22.11
C GLY A 217 -5.54 14.44 21.21
N ARG A 218 -5.47 13.77 20.04
CA ARG A 218 -6.58 13.76 19.08
C ARG A 218 -6.98 12.35 18.67
N VAL A 219 -8.28 12.08 18.72
CA VAL A 219 -8.87 10.79 18.35
C VAL A 219 -10.01 10.97 17.35
N ILE A 220 -10.31 9.91 16.61
CA ILE A 220 -11.55 9.74 15.88
C ILE A 220 -12.43 8.74 16.62
N VAL A 221 -13.72 9.04 16.76
CA VAL A 221 -14.75 8.08 17.15
C VAL A 221 -15.62 7.78 15.95
N GLU A 222 -15.78 6.50 15.64
CA GLU A 222 -16.52 6.01 14.48
C GLU A 222 -17.66 5.10 14.92
N GLY A 223 -18.84 5.25 14.31
CA GLY A 223 -19.93 4.31 14.50
C GLY A 223 -19.53 2.91 14.06
N PHE A 224 -19.90 1.89 14.84
CA PHE A 224 -19.61 0.50 14.52
C PHE A 224 -20.44 0.05 13.32
N VAL A 225 -19.75 -0.30 12.21
CA VAL A 225 -20.38 -0.79 10.99
C VAL A 225 -20.63 -2.29 11.11
N ARG A 226 -21.87 -2.71 10.87
CA ARG A 226 -22.20 -4.13 10.67
C ARG A 226 -22.11 -4.41 9.18
N PHE A 227 -21.07 -5.10 8.76
CA PHE A 227 -20.81 -5.43 7.38
C PHE A 227 -20.90 -6.95 7.14
N ASP A 228 -21.17 -7.34 5.91
CA ASP A 228 -21.15 -8.75 5.50
C ASP A 228 -19.71 -9.23 5.30
N THR A 229 -18.88 -8.38 4.69
CA THR A 229 -17.45 -8.62 4.53
C THR A 229 -16.67 -7.31 4.49
N GLU A 230 -15.44 -7.34 4.97
CA GLU A 230 -14.43 -6.30 4.75
C GLU A 230 -13.48 -6.78 3.66
N ILE A 231 -13.17 -5.90 2.72
CA ILE A 231 -12.25 -6.20 1.61
C ILE A 231 -11.13 -5.18 1.53
N THR A 232 -9.99 -5.62 1.00
CA THR A 232 -9.00 -4.74 0.43
C THR A 232 -9.08 -4.82 -1.09
N LEU A 233 -9.31 -3.68 -1.74
CA LEU A 233 -9.27 -3.57 -3.19
C LEU A 233 -7.95 -2.92 -3.61
N LEU A 234 -7.01 -3.76 -4.06
CA LEU A 234 -5.73 -3.27 -4.60
C LEU A 234 -5.99 -2.52 -5.89
N THR A 235 -5.65 -1.24 -5.87
CA THR A 235 -5.92 -0.29 -6.95
C THR A 235 -4.60 0.25 -7.46
N VAL A 236 -4.31 0.06 -8.75
CA VAL A 236 -3.05 0.46 -9.38
C VAL A 236 -3.29 1.64 -10.29
N ARG A 237 -2.68 2.78 -9.98
CA ARG A 237 -2.64 3.94 -10.89
C ARG A 237 -1.31 3.93 -11.62
N TRP A 238 -1.37 3.95 -12.94
CA TRP A 238 -0.17 3.85 -13.75
C TRP A 238 -0.31 4.65 -15.05
N ARG A 239 0.80 4.93 -15.69
CA ARG A 239 0.83 5.68 -16.94
C ARG A 239 0.86 4.73 -18.12
N HIS A 240 -0.15 4.81 -18.98
CA HIS A 240 -0.20 4.00 -20.20
C HIS A 240 0.93 4.41 -21.17
N PRO A 241 1.84 3.50 -21.56
CA PRO A 241 3.02 3.87 -22.34
C PRO A 241 2.70 4.45 -23.73
N GLY A 242 1.59 4.01 -24.35
CA GLY A 242 1.21 4.45 -25.70
C GLY A 242 0.52 5.81 -25.72
N THR A 243 -0.36 6.10 -24.73
CA THR A 243 -1.15 7.36 -24.67
C THR A 243 -0.55 8.38 -23.72
N GLY A 244 0.23 7.93 -22.72
CA GLY A 244 0.72 8.77 -21.64
C GLY A 244 -0.33 9.16 -20.60
N GLU A 245 -1.55 8.65 -20.73
CA GLU A 245 -2.66 8.90 -19.82
C GLU A 245 -2.52 8.09 -18.54
N THR A 246 -3.06 8.60 -17.44
CA THR A 246 -3.18 7.84 -16.21
C THR A 246 -4.36 6.88 -16.31
N VAL A 247 -4.09 5.61 -16.09
CA VAL A 247 -5.08 4.51 -16.07
C VAL A 247 -5.17 3.98 -14.64
N THR A 248 -6.39 3.65 -14.22
CA THR A 248 -6.65 2.93 -12.97
C THR A 248 -7.01 1.49 -13.30
N SER A 249 -6.31 0.54 -12.69
CA SER A 249 -6.57 -0.91 -12.81
C SER A 249 -6.83 -1.49 -11.42
N PHE A 250 -7.72 -2.47 -11.34
CA PHE A 250 -8.11 -3.11 -10.08
C PHE A 250 -7.70 -4.58 -10.10
N CYS A 251 -7.19 -5.07 -8.97
CA CYS A 251 -7.11 -6.51 -8.73
C CYS A 251 -8.47 -7.06 -8.33
N GLU A 252 -8.63 -8.39 -8.37
CA GLU A 252 -9.78 -9.03 -7.73
C GLU A 252 -9.81 -8.68 -6.24
N PRO A 253 -11.00 -8.49 -5.63
CA PRO A 253 -11.12 -8.15 -4.22
C PRO A 253 -10.45 -9.19 -3.31
N ILE A 254 -9.78 -8.70 -2.28
CA ILE A 254 -9.14 -9.53 -1.25
C ILE A 254 -10.02 -9.51 0.00
N GLY A 255 -10.50 -10.68 0.42
CA GLY A 255 -11.08 -10.86 1.74
C GLY A 255 -9.99 -11.11 2.77
N HIS A 256 -10.21 -10.66 3.99
CA HIS A 256 -9.22 -10.87 5.05
C HIS A 256 -9.89 -11.08 6.41
N ARG A 257 -9.11 -11.59 7.34
CA ARG A 257 -9.49 -11.76 8.74
C ARG A 257 -8.45 -11.14 9.63
N GLN A 258 -8.92 -10.28 10.51
CA GLN A 258 -8.15 -9.67 11.59
C GLN A 258 -8.53 -10.30 12.93
N VAL A 259 -7.60 -10.31 13.87
CA VAL A 259 -7.83 -10.67 15.27
C VAL A 259 -7.23 -9.55 16.12
N ASP A 260 -8.04 -8.90 16.93
CA ASP A 260 -7.65 -7.75 17.73
C ASP A 260 -7.00 -6.60 16.92
N GLY A 261 -7.47 -6.41 15.69
CA GLY A 261 -6.95 -5.41 14.75
C GLY A 261 -5.66 -5.79 14.02
N ASP A 262 -5.13 -7.00 14.26
CA ASP A 262 -3.93 -7.47 13.57
C ASP A 262 -4.29 -8.49 12.47
N TYR A 263 -3.70 -8.29 11.29
CA TYR A 263 -3.88 -9.16 10.13
C TYR A 263 -3.40 -10.60 10.41
N VAL A 264 -4.22 -11.57 10.11
CA VAL A 264 -3.95 -12.99 10.33
C VAL A 264 -4.02 -13.81 9.05
N GLU A 265 -4.99 -13.54 8.19
CA GLU A 265 -5.28 -14.32 6.99
C GLU A 265 -5.89 -13.43 5.92
N SER A 266 -5.51 -13.65 4.65
CA SER A 266 -6.24 -13.09 3.50
C SER A 266 -6.43 -14.13 2.42
N TRP A 267 -7.40 -13.89 1.54
CA TRP A 267 -7.71 -14.76 0.40
C TRP A 267 -8.20 -13.95 -0.79
N GLN A 268 -7.97 -14.46 -1.98
CA GLN A 268 -8.35 -13.85 -3.25
C GLN A 268 -8.78 -14.94 -4.26
N PRO A 269 -9.91 -14.75 -4.97
CA PRO A 269 -10.79 -13.59 -4.87
C PRO A 269 -11.75 -13.68 -3.68
N GLN A 270 -12.20 -12.53 -3.16
CA GLN A 270 -13.38 -12.43 -2.33
C GLN A 270 -14.58 -12.19 -3.25
N PRO A 271 -15.55 -13.12 -3.33
CA PRO A 271 -16.73 -12.92 -4.17
C PRO A 271 -17.58 -11.73 -3.71
N LEU A 272 -17.97 -10.89 -4.64
CA LEU A 272 -18.93 -9.81 -4.46
C LEU A 272 -20.04 -9.89 -5.51
N SER A 273 -21.19 -9.27 -5.25
CA SER A 273 -22.17 -9.05 -6.30
C SER A 273 -21.59 -8.11 -7.37
N PRO A 274 -21.99 -8.19 -8.64
CA PRO A 274 -21.52 -7.27 -9.68
C PRO A 274 -21.74 -5.81 -9.32
N VAL A 275 -22.84 -5.47 -8.65
CA VAL A 275 -23.15 -4.12 -8.21
C VAL A 275 -22.21 -3.65 -7.10
N ALA A 276 -21.95 -4.50 -6.09
CA ALA A 276 -21.03 -4.17 -5.02
C ALA A 276 -19.59 -4.01 -5.55
N LEU A 277 -19.16 -4.86 -6.49
CA LEU A 277 -17.84 -4.76 -7.12
C LEU A 277 -17.70 -3.44 -7.89
N GLU A 278 -18.68 -3.08 -8.72
CA GLU A 278 -18.65 -1.83 -9.46
C GLU A 278 -18.57 -0.61 -8.52
N ARG A 279 -19.38 -0.59 -7.46
CA ARG A 279 -19.34 0.48 -6.44
C ARG A 279 -18.00 0.54 -5.71
N ALA A 280 -17.43 -0.62 -5.36
CA ALA A 280 -16.11 -0.70 -4.73
C ALA A 280 -15.03 -0.09 -5.64
N GLN A 281 -15.04 -0.41 -6.93
CA GLN A 281 -14.12 0.16 -7.91
C GLN A 281 -14.32 1.67 -8.07
N GLN A 282 -15.56 2.15 -8.11
CA GLN A 282 -15.86 3.59 -8.18
C GLN A 282 -15.36 4.35 -6.95
N VAL A 283 -15.54 3.81 -5.75
CA VAL A 283 -15.00 4.40 -4.51
C VAL A 283 -13.48 4.44 -4.55
N ALA A 284 -12.84 3.32 -4.90
CA ALA A 284 -11.38 3.21 -4.97
C ALA A 284 -10.78 4.14 -6.04
N GLU A 285 -11.39 4.25 -7.22
CA GLU A 285 -10.95 5.17 -8.27
C GLU A 285 -10.99 6.62 -7.80
N ARG A 286 -12.10 7.04 -7.19
CA ARG A 286 -12.30 8.42 -6.73
C ARG A 286 -11.29 8.81 -5.66
N VAL A 287 -11.08 7.96 -4.63
CA VAL A 287 -10.15 8.28 -3.56
C VAL A 287 -8.70 8.28 -4.05
N THR A 288 -8.31 7.29 -4.87
CA THR A 288 -6.93 7.23 -5.38
C THR A 288 -6.64 8.32 -6.41
N ALA A 289 -7.63 8.74 -7.21
CA ALA A 289 -7.51 9.88 -8.09
C ALA A 289 -7.29 11.19 -7.33
N ALA A 290 -7.99 11.40 -6.21
CA ALA A 290 -7.83 12.57 -5.35
C ALA A 290 -6.48 12.60 -4.64
N LEU A 291 -5.93 11.44 -4.26
CA LEU A 291 -4.58 11.31 -3.70
C LEU A 291 -3.49 11.58 -4.74
N GLY A 292 -3.76 11.27 -6.00
CA GLY A 292 -2.86 11.55 -7.12
C GLY A 292 -1.71 10.55 -7.28
N GLY A 293 -0.80 10.86 -8.20
CA GLY A 293 0.39 10.06 -8.48
C GLY A 293 0.14 8.72 -9.16
N TRP A 294 1.19 7.90 -9.19
CA TRP A 294 1.19 6.54 -9.73
C TRP A 294 1.77 5.59 -8.70
N GLY A 295 1.26 4.38 -8.66
CA GLY A 295 1.64 3.36 -7.71
C GLY A 295 0.46 2.47 -7.37
N LEU A 296 0.64 1.61 -6.40
CA LEU A 296 -0.40 0.76 -5.85
C LEU A 296 -0.97 1.38 -4.58
N PHE A 297 -2.28 1.22 -4.41
CA PHE A 297 -3.03 1.63 -3.24
C PHE A 297 -3.83 0.43 -2.71
N GLY A 298 -3.76 0.18 -1.40
CA GLY A 298 -4.65 -0.74 -0.72
C GLY A 298 -5.87 0.02 -0.19
N VAL A 299 -7.03 -0.14 -0.84
CA VAL A 299 -8.27 0.53 -0.43
C VAL A 299 -9.13 -0.43 0.38
N GLU A 300 -9.36 -0.11 1.65
CA GLU A 300 -10.19 -0.93 2.55
C GLU A 300 -11.64 -0.45 2.55
N LEU A 301 -12.56 -1.39 2.35
CA LEU A 301 -13.97 -1.13 2.14
C LEU A 301 -14.83 -2.09 2.95
N PHE A 302 -15.89 -1.58 3.58
CA PHE A 302 -16.95 -2.40 4.16
C PHE A 302 -18.05 -2.64 3.14
N ILE A 303 -18.46 -3.88 2.99
CA ILE A 303 -19.54 -4.30 2.09
C ILE A 303 -20.76 -4.67 2.92
N CYS A 304 -21.87 -3.98 2.66
CA CYS A 304 -23.16 -4.16 3.34
C CYS A 304 -24.24 -4.42 2.27
N GLY A 305 -24.44 -5.68 1.88
CA GLY A 305 -25.24 -6.03 0.72
C GLY A 305 -24.63 -5.47 -0.56
N GLU A 306 -25.32 -4.50 -1.16
CA GLU A 306 -24.81 -3.77 -2.33
C GLU A 306 -24.18 -2.42 -1.96
N GLU A 307 -24.30 -1.96 -0.73
CA GLU A 307 -23.68 -0.73 -0.27
C GLU A 307 -22.20 -0.93 0.04
N VAL A 308 -21.41 0.07 -0.29
CA VAL A 308 -19.95 0.08 -0.07
C VAL A 308 -19.58 1.32 0.72
N LEU A 309 -18.96 1.12 1.88
CA LEU A 309 -18.46 2.22 2.70
C LEU A 309 -16.94 2.23 2.67
N PHE A 310 -16.38 3.42 2.44
CA PHE A 310 -14.94 3.64 2.55
C PHE A 310 -14.50 3.54 4.03
N SER A 311 -13.49 2.73 4.27
CA SER A 311 -12.85 2.55 5.59
C SER A 311 -11.53 3.30 5.64
N GLU A 312 -10.52 2.85 4.91
CA GLU A 312 -9.17 3.40 4.93
C GLU A 312 -8.50 3.21 3.56
N VAL A 313 -7.37 3.89 3.32
CA VAL A 313 -6.51 3.66 2.16
C VAL A 313 -5.04 3.79 2.53
N SER A 314 -4.24 2.84 2.09
CA SER A 314 -2.79 2.87 2.16
C SER A 314 -2.21 3.22 0.78
N PRO A 315 -1.35 4.24 0.65
CA PRO A 315 -0.76 4.64 -0.64
C PRO A 315 0.48 3.80 -0.96
N ARG A 316 0.41 2.50 -0.76
CA ARG A 316 1.50 1.53 -0.87
C ARG A 316 0.95 0.10 -0.90
N PRO A 317 1.79 -0.92 -1.15
CA PRO A 317 1.43 -2.33 -0.94
C PRO A 317 0.89 -2.57 0.47
N HIS A 318 -0.05 -3.50 0.59
CA HIS A 318 -0.83 -3.74 1.80
C HIS A 318 -0.63 -5.16 2.34
N ASP A 319 -0.60 -5.34 3.66
CA ASP A 319 -0.41 -6.65 4.31
C ASP A 319 -1.31 -7.75 3.75
N THR A 320 -2.60 -7.41 3.51
CA THR A 320 -3.56 -8.36 2.95
C THR A 320 -3.20 -8.78 1.52
N GLY A 321 -2.48 -7.92 0.79
CA GLY A 321 -2.01 -8.16 -0.57
C GLY A 321 -0.87 -9.17 -0.67
N LEU A 322 -0.28 -9.64 0.45
CA LEU A 322 0.67 -10.75 0.44
C LEU A 322 0.12 -12.01 -0.24
N VAL A 323 -1.20 -12.20 -0.26
CA VAL A 323 -1.84 -13.29 -1.01
C VAL A 323 -1.53 -13.25 -2.51
N THR A 324 -1.28 -12.07 -3.08
CA THR A 324 -0.96 -11.90 -4.51
C THR A 324 0.33 -12.58 -4.93
N LEU A 325 1.22 -12.91 -3.99
CA LEU A 325 2.40 -13.74 -4.25
C LEU A 325 2.05 -15.15 -4.77
N ALA A 326 0.86 -15.65 -4.45
CA ALA A 326 0.37 -16.95 -4.94
C ALA A 326 -0.76 -16.82 -5.95
N SER A 327 -1.63 -15.83 -5.80
CA SER A 327 -2.90 -15.75 -6.55
C SER A 327 -2.80 -15.02 -7.89
N GLN A 328 -1.85 -14.09 -8.06
CA GLN A 328 -1.76 -13.24 -9.25
C GLN A 328 -0.57 -13.57 -10.14
N ARG A 329 -0.66 -13.13 -11.41
CA ARG A 329 0.48 -13.18 -12.32
C ARG A 329 1.60 -12.24 -11.90
N LEU A 330 1.24 -11.04 -11.47
CA LEU A 330 2.13 -10.05 -10.88
C LEU A 330 1.64 -9.78 -9.46
N SER A 331 2.51 -9.98 -8.49
CA SER A 331 2.22 -9.61 -7.11
C SER A 331 1.99 -8.11 -6.96
N GLU A 332 1.34 -7.69 -5.90
CA GLU A 332 1.15 -6.26 -5.59
C GLU A 332 2.47 -5.47 -5.61
N PHE A 333 3.57 -6.10 -5.21
CA PHE A 333 4.91 -5.52 -5.22
C PHE A 333 5.43 -5.28 -6.63
N GLU A 334 5.22 -6.24 -7.53
CA GLU A 334 5.58 -6.11 -8.94
C GLU A 334 4.67 -5.10 -9.66
N LEU A 335 3.39 -5.06 -9.30
CA LEU A 335 2.45 -4.04 -9.79
C LEU A 335 2.89 -2.64 -9.37
N HIS A 336 3.26 -2.46 -8.09
CA HIS A 336 3.79 -1.20 -7.56
C HIS A 336 5.08 -0.80 -8.26
N ALA A 337 6.05 -1.71 -8.37
CA ALA A 337 7.32 -1.48 -9.06
C ALA A 337 7.11 -1.07 -10.54
N ARG A 338 6.20 -1.74 -11.26
CA ARG A 338 5.89 -1.40 -12.64
C ARG A 338 5.21 -0.04 -12.77
N ALA A 339 4.23 0.25 -11.93
CA ALA A 339 3.51 1.53 -11.95
C ALA A 339 4.46 2.71 -11.75
N LEU A 340 5.35 2.63 -10.75
CA LEU A 340 6.32 3.70 -10.46
C LEU A 340 7.38 3.89 -11.56
N LEU A 341 7.72 2.80 -12.27
CA LEU A 341 8.69 2.84 -13.37
C LEU A 341 8.05 3.19 -14.73
N GLY A 342 6.72 3.41 -14.77
CA GLY A 342 5.99 3.68 -16.01
C GLY A 342 5.87 2.48 -16.94
N LEU A 343 6.00 1.27 -16.41
CA LEU A 343 5.86 0.01 -17.14
C LEU A 343 4.39 -0.45 -17.14
N PRO A 344 3.97 -1.24 -18.15
CA PRO A 344 2.63 -1.82 -18.21
C PRO A 344 2.35 -2.70 -16.99
N VAL A 345 1.14 -2.61 -16.45
CA VAL A 345 0.64 -3.45 -15.36
C VAL A 345 -0.34 -4.50 -15.89
N ASP A 346 -0.45 -5.61 -15.16
CA ASP A 346 -1.37 -6.70 -15.46
C ASP A 346 -1.90 -7.25 -14.12
N THR A 347 -3.16 -6.97 -13.85
CA THR A 347 -3.84 -7.34 -12.58
C THR A 347 -4.55 -8.69 -12.65
N THR A 348 -4.23 -9.52 -13.65
CA THR A 348 -4.89 -10.81 -13.87
C THR A 348 -4.69 -11.76 -12.70
N LEU A 349 -5.81 -12.24 -12.15
CA LEU A 349 -5.83 -13.37 -11.23
C LEU A 349 -5.37 -14.64 -11.96
N ARG A 350 -4.44 -15.37 -11.39
CA ARG A 350 -3.92 -16.62 -11.93
C ARG A 350 -4.65 -17.84 -11.37
N SER A 351 -4.91 -17.80 -10.08
CA SER A 351 -5.55 -18.88 -9.33
C SER A 351 -6.12 -18.31 -8.03
N PRO A 352 -7.19 -18.88 -7.48
CA PRO A 352 -7.54 -18.59 -6.10
C PRO A 352 -6.38 -18.86 -5.16
N GLY A 353 -6.18 -17.97 -4.20
CA GLY A 353 -5.07 -18.07 -3.26
C GLY A 353 -5.45 -17.62 -1.86
N ALA A 354 -4.59 -17.96 -0.91
CA ALA A 354 -4.69 -17.52 0.47
C ALA A 354 -3.31 -17.26 1.08
N SER A 355 -3.27 -16.45 2.12
CA SER A 355 -2.08 -16.22 2.92
C SER A 355 -2.39 -16.26 4.42
N VAL A 356 -1.46 -16.79 5.20
CA VAL A 356 -1.58 -16.90 6.67
C VAL A 356 -0.27 -16.47 7.30
N THR A 357 -0.34 -15.57 8.29
CA THR A 357 0.84 -15.05 8.98
C THR A 357 1.45 -16.06 9.94
N ILE A 358 2.79 -16.04 10.04
CA ILE A 358 3.57 -16.75 11.05
C ILE A 358 3.99 -15.71 12.09
N LYS A 359 3.61 -15.92 13.36
CA LYS A 359 3.87 -14.98 14.45
C LYS A 359 4.90 -15.53 15.42
N ALA A 360 5.65 -14.62 16.05
CA ALA A 360 6.59 -14.94 17.10
C ALA A 360 5.85 -15.46 18.36
N PRO A 361 6.31 -16.58 18.96
CA PRO A 361 5.73 -17.11 20.19
C PRO A 361 6.20 -16.35 21.44
N GLY A 362 7.29 -15.59 21.35
CA GLY A 362 7.94 -14.93 22.47
C GLY A 362 8.93 -13.87 22.02
N GLU A 363 9.77 -13.44 22.97
CA GLU A 363 10.82 -12.46 22.77
C GLU A 363 12.15 -13.18 22.53
N SER A 364 12.90 -12.77 21.50
CA SER A 364 14.25 -13.29 21.24
C SER A 364 15.29 -12.55 22.09
N ALA A 365 16.30 -13.27 22.54
CA ALA A 365 17.47 -12.61 23.13
C ALA A 365 18.20 -11.77 22.06
N PRO A 366 18.83 -10.64 22.43
CA PRO A 366 19.54 -9.79 21.50
C PRO A 366 20.58 -10.55 20.68
N GLY A 367 20.47 -10.49 19.36
CA GLY A 367 21.39 -11.14 18.42
C GLY A 367 21.13 -12.64 18.16
N GLU A 368 20.20 -13.29 18.86
CA GLU A 368 19.90 -14.72 18.63
C GLU A 368 18.91 -14.96 17.49
N GLY A 369 18.04 -13.97 17.19
CA GLY A 369 17.06 -14.04 16.12
C GLY A 369 16.01 -15.12 16.35
N VAL A 370 15.49 -15.70 15.26
CA VAL A 370 14.42 -16.72 15.27
C VAL A 370 14.84 -17.92 14.43
N ARG A 371 14.55 -19.12 14.92
CA ARG A 371 14.69 -20.38 14.18
C ARG A 371 13.30 -20.91 13.81
N PHE A 372 13.22 -21.61 12.68
CA PHE A 372 11.98 -22.17 12.18
C PHE A 372 12.14 -23.67 11.94
N ALA A 373 11.31 -24.49 12.58
CA ALA A 373 11.19 -25.92 12.33
C ALA A 373 9.89 -26.23 11.58
N GLY A 374 9.79 -27.43 10.97
CA GLY A 374 8.61 -27.90 10.24
C GLY A 374 8.43 -27.29 8.84
N LEU A 375 9.49 -26.70 8.28
CA LEU A 375 9.48 -26.11 6.94
C LEU A 375 9.29 -27.16 5.85
N ASP A 376 9.89 -28.33 6.02
CA ASP A 376 9.76 -29.49 5.12
C ASP A 376 8.32 -30.01 5.09
N GLU A 377 7.67 -30.14 6.25
CA GLU A 377 6.26 -30.54 6.38
C GLU A 377 5.32 -29.51 5.73
N ALA A 378 5.58 -28.22 5.94
CA ALA A 378 4.78 -27.15 5.34
C ALA A 378 4.92 -27.12 3.82
N LEU A 379 6.16 -27.16 3.30
CA LEU A 379 6.46 -27.03 1.88
C LEU A 379 6.23 -28.32 1.07
N ALA A 380 6.01 -29.47 1.73
CA ALA A 380 5.58 -30.70 1.06
C ALA A 380 4.10 -30.64 0.61
N GLN A 381 3.33 -29.68 1.11
CA GLN A 381 1.92 -29.53 0.71
C GLN A 381 1.85 -28.86 -0.66
N GLU A 382 0.99 -29.42 -1.55
CA GLU A 382 0.83 -28.93 -2.92
C GLU A 382 0.33 -27.48 -2.96
N GLY A 383 0.95 -26.64 -3.78
CA GLY A 383 0.55 -25.26 -4.00
C GLY A 383 0.90 -24.32 -2.84
N VAL A 384 1.71 -24.76 -1.89
CA VAL A 384 2.19 -23.95 -0.76
C VAL A 384 3.56 -23.38 -1.06
N ASP A 385 3.76 -22.12 -0.67
CA ASP A 385 5.05 -21.43 -0.64
C ASP A 385 5.16 -20.60 0.64
N LEU A 386 6.37 -20.11 0.96
CA LEU A 386 6.71 -19.47 2.21
C LEU A 386 7.55 -18.22 1.98
N ARG A 387 7.29 -17.17 2.76
CA ARG A 387 8.16 -16.00 2.87
C ARG A 387 8.54 -15.82 4.34
N LEU A 388 9.82 -16.02 4.66
CA LEU A 388 10.39 -15.64 5.96
C LEU A 388 10.94 -14.22 5.84
N PHE A 389 10.48 -13.35 6.72
CA PHE A 389 10.79 -11.92 6.60
C PHE A 389 12.24 -11.60 6.97
N GLY A 390 12.83 -12.37 7.86
CA GLY A 390 14.23 -12.16 8.30
C GLY A 390 14.39 -11.02 9.30
N LYS A 391 13.35 -10.76 10.12
CA LYS A 391 13.44 -9.75 11.19
C LYS A 391 14.49 -10.19 12.21
N PRO A 392 15.45 -9.31 12.59
CA PRO A 392 16.57 -9.68 13.47
C PRO A 392 16.13 -9.96 14.91
N GLU A 393 14.99 -9.41 15.32
CA GLU A 393 14.45 -9.56 16.67
C GLU A 393 13.00 -10.05 16.63
N ALA A 394 12.55 -10.73 17.67
CA ALA A 394 11.18 -11.15 17.87
C ALA A 394 10.64 -10.62 19.20
N HIS A 395 9.34 -10.33 19.21
CA HIS A 395 8.55 -10.09 20.42
C HIS A 395 7.18 -10.78 20.23
N PRO A 396 6.45 -11.07 21.30
CA PRO A 396 5.16 -11.74 21.19
C PRO A 396 4.26 -11.11 20.14
N GLY A 397 3.72 -11.93 19.23
CA GLY A 397 2.82 -11.48 18.16
C GLY A 397 3.49 -10.84 16.93
N ARG A 398 4.80 -10.55 16.97
CA ARG A 398 5.49 -9.99 15.80
C ARG A 398 5.41 -10.94 14.62
N ARG A 399 4.97 -10.44 13.45
CA ARG A 399 4.91 -11.22 12.20
C ARG A 399 6.33 -11.53 11.72
N LEU A 400 6.63 -12.82 11.54
CA LEU A 400 7.95 -13.34 11.16
C LEU A 400 7.99 -13.87 9.74
N GLY A 401 6.83 -14.17 9.19
CA GLY A 401 6.69 -14.72 7.85
C GLY A 401 5.23 -14.84 7.45
N VAL A 402 5.02 -15.31 6.25
CA VAL A 402 3.71 -15.63 5.69
C VAL A 402 3.80 -16.92 4.89
N VAL A 403 2.85 -17.81 5.11
CA VAL A 403 2.55 -18.91 4.19
C VAL A 403 1.60 -18.39 3.14
N VAL A 404 1.86 -18.68 1.88
CA VAL A 404 0.95 -18.41 0.78
C VAL A 404 0.61 -19.73 0.09
N ALA A 405 -0.64 -19.89 -0.33
CA ALA A 405 -1.08 -21.10 -1.02
C ALA A 405 -2.03 -20.76 -2.16
N TYR A 406 -2.05 -21.61 -3.18
CA TYR A 406 -3.02 -21.53 -4.27
C TYR A 406 -3.72 -22.88 -4.45
N ALA A 407 -4.93 -22.85 -5.02
CA ALA A 407 -5.71 -24.03 -5.40
C ALA A 407 -6.77 -23.63 -6.45
N ASP A 408 -7.52 -24.59 -6.95
CA ASP A 408 -8.65 -24.32 -7.87
C ASP A 408 -9.84 -23.66 -7.15
N ASP A 409 -9.90 -23.79 -5.83
CA ASP A 409 -10.94 -23.22 -4.96
C ASP A 409 -10.30 -22.41 -3.81
N VAL A 410 -10.90 -21.26 -3.48
CA VAL A 410 -10.38 -20.36 -2.45
C VAL A 410 -10.40 -20.99 -1.06
N GLN A 411 -11.41 -21.81 -0.74
CA GLN A 411 -11.46 -22.46 0.57
C GLN A 411 -10.37 -23.52 0.71
N VAL A 412 -10.11 -24.27 -0.35
CA VAL A 412 -8.99 -25.23 -0.39
C VAL A 412 -7.65 -24.52 -0.22
N ALA A 413 -7.45 -23.37 -0.90
CA ALA A 413 -6.24 -22.56 -0.72
C ALA A 413 -6.07 -22.08 0.74
N ARG A 414 -7.16 -21.63 1.37
CA ARG A 414 -7.18 -21.21 2.78
C ARG A 414 -6.82 -22.34 3.73
N ASP A 415 -7.39 -23.52 3.51
CA ASP A 415 -7.14 -24.69 4.35
C ASP A 415 -5.68 -25.18 4.22
N ARG A 416 -5.13 -25.17 2.99
CA ARG A 416 -3.69 -25.42 2.74
C ARG A 416 -2.80 -24.42 3.47
N ALA A 417 -3.06 -23.12 3.32
CA ALA A 417 -2.27 -22.08 3.96
C ALA A 417 -2.29 -22.20 5.50
N ARG A 418 -3.46 -22.49 6.09
CA ARG A 418 -3.61 -22.70 7.53
C ARG A 418 -2.87 -23.95 8.01
N SER A 419 -3.04 -25.07 7.30
CA SER A 419 -2.36 -26.34 7.63
C SER A 419 -0.84 -26.16 7.59
N ALA A 420 -0.32 -25.54 6.53
CA ALA A 420 1.11 -25.30 6.41
C ALA A 420 1.64 -24.31 7.47
N ALA A 421 0.89 -23.25 7.79
CA ALA A 421 1.28 -22.31 8.84
C ALA A 421 1.32 -22.99 10.24
N GLN A 422 0.43 -23.95 10.49
CA GLN A 422 0.42 -24.74 11.75
C GLN A 422 1.62 -25.70 11.86
N ALA A 423 2.13 -26.21 10.73
CA ALA A 423 3.31 -27.08 10.72
C ALA A 423 4.59 -26.30 11.10
N ILE A 424 4.65 -25.00 10.83
CA ILE A 424 5.82 -24.17 11.10
C ILE A 424 5.86 -23.78 12.58
N ARG A 425 6.98 -24.07 13.21
CA ARG A 425 7.21 -23.84 14.64
C ARG A 425 8.38 -22.88 14.83
N PRO A 426 8.09 -21.54 14.93
CA PRO A 426 9.11 -20.57 15.31
C PRO A 426 9.58 -20.79 16.73
N SER A 427 10.87 -20.64 17.00
CA SER A 427 11.47 -20.63 18.33
C SER A 427 12.42 -19.43 18.46
N VAL A 428 12.41 -18.81 19.63
CA VAL A 428 13.26 -17.69 20.05
C VAL A 428 14.26 -18.13 21.09
#